data_f1d162353401d231067b48272c6d96fd
#
_entry.id   f1d162353401d231067b48272c6d96fd
#
_cell.length_a   1.000
_cell.length_b   1.000
_cell.length_c   1.000
_cell.angle_alpha   90.00
_cell.angle_beta   90.00
_cell.angle_gamma   90.00
#
_symmetry.space_group_name_H-M   'P 1'
#
loop_
_entity.id
_entity.type
_entity.pdbx_description
1 polymer ?
#
loop_
_entity_poly.entity_id
_entity_poly.type
_entity_poly.pdbx_seq_one_letter_code
_entity_poly.pdbx_strand_id
1 'polypeptide(L)'
;MPMYLKRDAIRFIEASVSAISMAVAALGMPRRYDFREEAAENAVAIGIAGVAAELSMSAVIVQAQGEDALKFPTGFYKTGSHIVDDFKKLVGSQIPKMMFLTQGIEEPSTHIAKLLEMASKLKLLTKLRAGGLHAGRGPSMDVSIACVNDVIAFISLLGTSSRIKSYIDTLPKPITITKSYDLIVDELIQKVAQSNTTLEKVSSLASVYLVIPELPDDEPEWFPAFE
;
A
#
# COMPACT_ATOMS: atom_id res chain seq x y z
N MET A 1 -16.92 -27.70 1.60
CA MET A 1 -16.26 -26.45 1.16
C MET A 1 -14.82 -26.76 0.84
N PRO A 2 -14.23 -26.19 -0.22
CA PRO A 2 -12.84 -26.49 -0.55
C PRO A 2 -11.94 -26.02 0.59
N MET A 3 -11.15 -26.94 1.14
CA MET A 3 -10.16 -26.69 2.20
C MET A 3 -8.98 -25.84 1.72
N TYR A 4 -8.84 -25.63 0.41
CA TYR A 4 -7.71 -24.98 -0.22
C TYR A 4 -8.16 -23.68 -0.91
N LEU A 5 -7.24 -22.72 -1.01
CA LEU A 5 -7.44 -21.53 -1.82
C LEU A 5 -7.54 -21.91 -3.31
N LYS A 6 -8.42 -21.27 -4.05
CA LYS A 6 -8.50 -21.38 -5.50
C LYS A 6 -7.23 -20.78 -6.11
N ARG A 7 -6.76 -21.35 -7.21
CA ARG A 7 -5.57 -20.87 -7.92
C ARG A 7 -5.65 -19.39 -8.30
N ASP A 8 -6.84 -18.96 -8.72
CA ASP A 8 -7.05 -17.55 -9.11
C ASP A 8 -6.98 -16.62 -7.89
N ALA A 9 -7.52 -17.03 -6.74
CA ALA A 9 -7.40 -16.26 -5.51
C ALA A 9 -5.93 -16.12 -5.07
N ILE A 10 -5.14 -17.19 -5.19
CA ILE A 10 -3.69 -17.16 -4.90
C ILE A 10 -3.00 -16.15 -5.80
N ARG A 11 -3.25 -16.16 -7.11
CA ARG A 11 -2.66 -15.20 -8.06
C ARG A 11 -2.96 -13.75 -7.68
N PHE A 12 -4.17 -13.45 -7.21
CA PHE A 12 -4.52 -12.11 -6.75
C PHE A 12 -3.77 -11.72 -5.47
N ILE A 13 -3.54 -12.66 -4.53
CA ILE A 13 -2.74 -12.41 -3.32
C ILE A 13 -1.29 -12.12 -3.71
N GLU A 14 -0.66 -12.99 -4.50
CA GLU A 14 0.72 -12.83 -4.94
C GLU A 14 0.92 -11.52 -5.73
N ALA A 15 -0.02 -11.19 -6.61
CA ALA A 15 0.00 -9.93 -7.34
C ALA A 15 -0.16 -8.72 -6.41
N SER A 16 -0.96 -8.82 -5.34
CA SER A 16 -1.09 -7.73 -4.35
C SER A 16 0.20 -7.50 -3.57
N VAL A 17 0.91 -8.58 -3.20
CA VAL A 17 2.22 -8.49 -2.52
C VAL A 17 3.27 -7.88 -3.45
N SER A 18 3.30 -8.29 -4.72
CA SER A 18 4.19 -7.70 -5.71
C SER A 18 3.91 -6.21 -5.92
N ALA A 19 2.63 -5.83 -6.05
CA ALA A 19 2.25 -4.44 -6.24
C ALA A 19 2.63 -3.57 -5.04
N ILE A 20 2.39 -4.04 -3.79
CA ILE A 20 2.77 -3.23 -2.63
C ILE A 20 4.28 -3.11 -2.47
N SER A 21 5.06 -4.12 -2.85
CA SER A 21 6.52 -4.04 -2.89
C SER A 21 6.99 -2.97 -3.89
N MET A 22 6.36 -2.89 -5.06
CA MET A 22 6.63 -1.82 -6.03
C MET A 22 6.25 -0.43 -5.50
N ALA A 23 5.15 -0.31 -4.75
CA ALA A 23 4.77 0.96 -4.13
C ALA A 23 5.80 1.42 -3.09
N VAL A 24 6.32 0.50 -2.27
CA VAL A 24 7.41 0.77 -1.31
C VAL A 24 8.67 1.21 -2.05
N ALA A 25 9.06 0.50 -3.12
CA ALA A 25 10.21 0.87 -3.92
C ALA A 25 10.05 2.28 -4.55
N ALA A 26 8.85 2.61 -5.06
CA ALA A 26 8.59 3.94 -5.61
C ALA A 26 8.75 5.07 -4.58
N LEU A 27 8.40 4.83 -3.30
CA LEU A 27 8.63 5.80 -2.21
C LEU A 27 10.12 5.92 -1.84
N GLY A 28 10.90 4.86 -2.04
CA GLY A 28 12.34 4.84 -1.75
C GLY A 28 13.23 5.34 -2.89
N MET A 29 12.68 5.69 -4.06
CA MET A 29 13.48 6.18 -5.18
C MET A 29 14.16 7.52 -4.86
N PRO A 30 15.44 7.71 -5.29
CA PRO A 30 16.12 8.99 -5.15
C PRO A 30 15.30 10.10 -5.83
N ARG A 31 15.03 11.17 -5.09
CA ARG A 31 14.18 12.27 -5.58
C ARG A 31 15.04 13.30 -6.26
N ARG A 32 14.63 13.72 -7.44
CA ARG A 32 15.16 14.93 -8.06
C ARG A 32 14.58 16.15 -7.31
N TYR A 33 15.37 17.19 -7.18
CA TYR A 33 15.10 18.40 -6.36
C TYR A 33 13.91 19.24 -6.84
N ASP A 34 13.07 18.76 -7.73
CA ASP A 34 11.88 19.46 -8.20
C ASP A 34 10.64 18.99 -7.39
N PHE A 35 10.03 19.91 -6.64
CA PHE A 35 8.78 19.66 -5.88
C PHE A 35 7.66 19.03 -6.73
N ARG A 36 7.66 19.26 -8.04
CA ARG A 36 6.69 18.66 -8.96
C ARG A 36 6.95 17.16 -9.16
N GLU A 37 8.22 16.76 -9.24
CA GLU A 37 8.60 15.36 -9.39
C GLU A 37 8.29 14.56 -8.12
N GLU A 38 8.45 15.17 -6.94
CA GLU A 38 8.08 14.54 -5.67
C GLU A 38 6.59 14.19 -5.61
N ALA A 39 5.73 15.11 -6.04
CA ALA A 39 4.31 14.87 -6.10
C ALA A 39 3.94 13.76 -7.11
N ALA A 40 4.66 13.64 -8.21
CA ALA A 40 4.45 12.59 -9.21
C ALA A 40 4.86 11.20 -8.69
N GLU A 41 6.00 11.09 -7.99
CA GLU A 41 6.46 9.83 -7.39
C GLU A 41 5.50 9.35 -6.30
N ASN A 42 5.02 10.25 -5.45
CA ASN A 42 4.01 9.95 -4.45
C ASN A 42 2.70 9.50 -5.11
N ALA A 43 2.31 10.12 -6.23
CA ALA A 43 1.14 9.75 -7.01
C ALA A 43 1.26 8.31 -7.55
N VAL A 44 2.44 7.93 -8.07
CA VAL A 44 2.72 6.59 -8.55
C VAL A 44 2.64 5.57 -7.41
N ALA A 45 3.30 5.85 -6.28
CA ALA A 45 3.28 4.96 -5.12
C ALA A 45 1.84 4.71 -4.61
N ILE A 46 1.04 5.78 -4.46
CA ILE A 46 -0.38 5.69 -4.07
C ILE A 46 -1.20 4.94 -5.11
N GLY A 47 -0.94 5.18 -6.39
CA GLY A 47 -1.60 4.46 -7.48
C GLY A 47 -1.40 2.95 -7.39
N ILE A 48 -0.14 2.52 -7.22
CA ILE A 48 0.23 1.12 -7.11
C ILE A 48 -0.28 0.52 -5.78
N ALA A 49 -0.20 1.24 -4.65
CA ALA A 49 -0.75 0.79 -3.38
C ALA A 49 -2.28 0.58 -3.45
N GLY A 50 -2.99 1.47 -4.16
CA GLY A 50 -4.42 1.29 -4.43
C GLY A 50 -4.73 0.02 -5.23
N VAL A 51 -3.90 -0.30 -6.22
CA VAL A 51 -3.99 -1.57 -6.96
C VAL A 51 -3.76 -2.76 -6.03
N ALA A 52 -2.74 -2.71 -5.17
CA ALA A 52 -2.47 -3.77 -4.21
C ALA A 52 -3.66 -4.02 -3.26
N ALA A 53 -4.29 -2.96 -2.76
CA ALA A 53 -5.49 -3.06 -1.93
C ALA A 53 -6.66 -3.70 -2.69
N GLU A 54 -6.91 -3.30 -3.93
CA GLU A 54 -7.96 -3.88 -4.76
C GLU A 54 -7.71 -5.37 -5.05
N LEU A 55 -6.48 -5.74 -5.40
CA LEU A 55 -6.11 -7.13 -5.67
C LEU A 55 -6.28 -8.02 -4.44
N SER A 56 -5.87 -7.56 -3.26
CA SER A 56 -6.02 -8.31 -2.01
C SER A 56 -7.49 -8.55 -1.63
N MET A 57 -8.36 -7.57 -1.82
CA MET A 57 -9.81 -7.73 -1.63
C MET A 57 -10.44 -8.60 -2.70
N SER A 58 -10.00 -8.46 -3.96
CA SER A 58 -10.44 -9.29 -5.08
C SER A 58 -10.13 -10.77 -4.85
N ALA A 59 -8.97 -11.09 -4.25
CA ALA A 59 -8.62 -12.46 -3.88
C ALA A 59 -9.68 -13.10 -2.99
N VAL A 60 -10.19 -12.36 -2.01
CA VAL A 60 -11.25 -12.82 -1.09
C VAL A 60 -12.57 -13.04 -1.83
N ILE A 61 -12.94 -12.11 -2.70
CA ILE A 61 -14.17 -12.20 -3.51
C ILE A 61 -14.08 -13.43 -4.44
N VAL A 62 -12.96 -13.60 -5.14
CA VAL A 62 -12.73 -14.73 -6.06
C VAL A 62 -12.73 -16.06 -5.31
N GLN A 63 -12.12 -16.13 -4.13
CA GLN A 63 -12.16 -17.34 -3.30
C GLN A 63 -13.59 -17.75 -2.96
N ALA A 64 -14.42 -16.78 -2.60
CA ALA A 64 -15.79 -17.04 -2.16
C ALA A 64 -16.77 -17.28 -3.32
N GLN A 65 -16.70 -16.48 -4.38
CA GLN A 65 -17.71 -16.39 -5.42
C GLN A 65 -17.21 -16.72 -6.83
N GLY A 66 -15.89 -16.71 -7.05
CA GLY A 66 -15.28 -16.89 -8.37
C GLY A 66 -14.98 -15.54 -9.07
N GLU A 67 -14.24 -15.60 -10.18
CA GLU A 67 -13.73 -14.41 -10.88
C GLU A 67 -14.86 -13.57 -11.51
N ASP A 68 -15.95 -14.20 -11.94
CA ASP A 68 -17.08 -13.48 -12.53
C ASP A 68 -17.75 -12.50 -11.57
N ALA A 69 -17.60 -12.69 -10.25
CA ALA A 69 -18.06 -11.74 -9.25
C ALA A 69 -17.34 -10.38 -9.30
N LEU A 70 -16.13 -10.34 -9.91
CA LEU A 70 -15.39 -9.10 -10.16
C LEU A 70 -15.90 -8.31 -11.36
N LYS A 71 -16.88 -8.81 -12.09
CA LYS A 71 -17.42 -8.15 -13.29
C LYS A 71 -18.79 -7.54 -13.00
N PHE A 72 -19.08 -6.45 -13.68
CA PHE A 72 -20.45 -5.95 -13.83
C PHE A 72 -21.24 -6.85 -14.80
N PRO A 73 -22.56 -6.78 -14.79
CA PRO A 73 -23.39 -7.49 -15.79
C PRO A 73 -23.03 -7.12 -17.24
N THR A 74 -22.42 -5.97 -17.45
CA THR A 74 -21.91 -5.49 -18.75
C THR A 74 -20.61 -6.15 -19.19
N GLY A 75 -20.00 -7.02 -18.35
CA GLY A 75 -18.73 -7.69 -18.61
C GLY A 75 -17.47 -6.90 -18.21
N PHE A 76 -17.58 -5.61 -17.90
CA PHE A 76 -16.43 -4.80 -17.43
C PHE A 76 -16.05 -5.17 -15.99
N TYR A 77 -14.75 -5.16 -15.70
CA TYR A 77 -14.25 -5.39 -14.35
C TYR A 77 -14.60 -4.22 -13.42
N LYS A 78 -14.99 -4.56 -12.20
CA LYS A 78 -15.17 -3.62 -11.10
C LYS A 78 -13.81 -3.14 -10.62
N THR A 79 -13.72 -1.88 -10.19
CA THR A 79 -12.50 -1.28 -9.66
C THR A 79 -12.83 -0.36 -8.49
N GLY A 80 -11.81 0.03 -7.74
CA GLY A 80 -11.90 1.04 -6.70
C GLY A 80 -12.96 0.74 -5.64
N SER A 81 -13.86 1.69 -5.42
CA SER A 81 -14.87 1.59 -4.37
C SER A 81 -15.83 0.41 -4.53
N HIS A 82 -16.06 -0.06 -5.75
CA HIS A 82 -16.93 -1.22 -5.99
C HIS A 82 -16.34 -2.50 -5.41
N ILE A 83 -15.03 -2.71 -5.56
CA ILE A 83 -14.34 -3.86 -4.96
C ILE A 83 -14.39 -3.79 -3.44
N VAL A 84 -14.16 -2.60 -2.86
CA VAL A 84 -14.22 -2.39 -1.40
C VAL A 84 -15.62 -2.68 -0.88
N ASP A 85 -16.65 -2.18 -1.54
CA ASP A 85 -18.04 -2.35 -1.11
C ASP A 85 -18.48 -3.81 -1.23
N ASP A 86 -18.11 -4.51 -2.31
CA ASP A 86 -18.38 -5.94 -2.49
C ASP A 86 -17.64 -6.78 -1.45
N PHE A 87 -16.37 -6.48 -1.18
CA PHE A 87 -15.60 -7.12 -0.11
C PHE A 87 -16.30 -6.97 1.25
N LYS A 88 -16.65 -5.74 1.63
CA LYS A 88 -17.33 -5.46 2.91
C LYS A 88 -18.65 -6.18 3.03
N LYS A 89 -19.48 -6.16 1.97
CA LYS A 89 -20.76 -6.87 1.93
C LYS A 89 -20.56 -8.37 2.08
N LEU A 90 -19.58 -8.94 1.39
CA LEU A 90 -19.29 -10.36 1.41
C LEU A 90 -18.81 -10.81 2.79
N VAL A 91 -17.79 -10.12 3.34
CA VAL A 91 -17.18 -10.47 4.63
C VAL A 91 -18.17 -10.24 5.78
N GLY A 92 -18.98 -9.19 5.74
CA GLY A 92 -19.97 -8.88 6.76
C GLY A 92 -21.19 -9.77 6.78
N SER A 93 -21.59 -10.36 5.61
CA SER A 93 -22.85 -11.10 5.49
C SER A 93 -22.70 -12.62 5.39
N GLN A 94 -21.53 -13.15 5.08
CA GLN A 94 -21.34 -14.56 4.73
C GLN A 94 -20.23 -15.26 5.52
N ILE A 95 -20.24 -15.11 6.84
CA ILE A 95 -19.23 -15.67 7.76
C ILE A 95 -18.89 -17.14 7.48
N PRO A 96 -19.85 -18.06 7.22
CA PRO A 96 -19.51 -19.46 6.93
C PRO A 96 -18.68 -19.64 5.67
N LYS A 97 -18.86 -18.78 4.65
CA LYS A 97 -18.06 -18.82 3.41
C LYS A 97 -16.67 -18.19 3.60
N MET A 98 -16.48 -17.46 4.67
CA MET A 98 -15.22 -16.76 5.01
C MET A 98 -14.33 -17.56 5.96
N MET A 99 -14.62 -18.82 6.25
CA MET A 99 -13.82 -19.67 7.14
C MET A 99 -12.32 -19.71 6.76
N PHE A 100 -12.00 -19.52 5.47
CA PHE A 100 -10.61 -19.45 5.04
C PHE A 100 -9.89 -18.19 5.56
N LEU A 101 -10.59 -17.09 5.89
CA LEU A 101 -10.02 -15.88 6.49
C LEU A 101 -9.75 -16.03 7.99
N THR A 102 -10.41 -16.98 8.64
CA THR A 102 -10.37 -17.14 10.09
C THR A 102 -9.69 -18.42 10.54
N GLN A 103 -9.13 -19.17 9.59
CA GLN A 103 -8.48 -20.46 9.89
C GLN A 103 -7.24 -20.24 10.78
N GLY A 104 -7.24 -20.83 11.96
CA GLY A 104 -6.16 -20.71 12.94
C GLY A 104 -6.19 -19.41 13.76
N ILE A 105 -7.30 -18.68 13.74
CA ILE A 105 -7.50 -17.44 14.49
C ILE A 105 -8.36 -17.72 15.73
N GLU A 106 -7.87 -17.32 16.89
CA GLU A 106 -8.53 -17.55 18.18
C GLU A 106 -9.85 -16.75 18.30
N GLU A 107 -9.84 -15.50 17.82
CA GLU A 107 -11.00 -14.61 17.89
C GLU A 107 -11.50 -14.20 16.48
N PRO A 108 -12.23 -15.09 15.77
CA PRO A 108 -12.67 -14.86 14.41
C PRO A 108 -13.50 -13.59 14.23
N SER A 109 -14.40 -13.29 15.16
CA SER A 109 -15.28 -12.12 15.06
C SER A 109 -14.51 -10.80 15.17
N THR A 110 -13.54 -10.73 16.09
CA THR A 110 -12.66 -9.56 16.26
C THR A 110 -11.79 -9.37 15.02
N HIS A 111 -11.28 -10.46 14.46
CA HIS A 111 -10.49 -10.43 13.23
C HIS A 111 -11.30 -9.90 12.03
N ILE A 112 -12.52 -10.40 11.84
CA ILE A 112 -13.43 -9.93 10.79
C ILE A 112 -13.76 -8.45 10.97
N ALA A 113 -14.03 -8.00 12.20
CA ALA A 113 -14.31 -6.59 12.48
C ALA A 113 -13.12 -5.69 12.10
N LYS A 114 -11.90 -6.09 12.43
CA LYS A 114 -10.67 -5.37 12.03
C LYS A 114 -10.50 -5.32 10.52
N LEU A 115 -10.76 -6.42 9.79
CA LEU A 115 -10.71 -6.43 8.33
C LEU A 115 -11.71 -5.44 7.72
N LEU A 116 -12.94 -5.37 8.23
CA LEU A 116 -13.97 -4.44 7.76
C LEU A 116 -13.61 -2.97 8.07
N GLU A 117 -13.04 -2.70 9.25
CA GLU A 117 -12.55 -1.38 9.62
C GLU A 117 -11.44 -0.93 8.65
N MET A 118 -10.42 -1.76 8.45
CA MET A 118 -9.32 -1.44 7.55
C MET A 118 -9.78 -1.27 6.11
N ALA A 119 -10.67 -2.13 5.60
CA ALA A 119 -11.25 -1.96 4.28
C ALA A 119 -11.97 -0.61 4.13
N SER A 120 -12.59 -0.11 5.21
CA SER A 120 -13.23 1.22 5.21
C SER A 120 -12.21 2.36 5.10
N LYS A 121 -11.05 2.25 5.75
CA LYS A 121 -9.93 3.20 5.59
C LYS A 121 -9.38 3.17 4.17
N LEU A 122 -9.18 1.98 3.61
CA LEU A 122 -8.67 1.82 2.25
C LEU A 122 -9.62 2.34 1.17
N LYS A 123 -10.90 2.58 1.46
CA LYS A 123 -11.83 3.23 0.52
C LYS A 123 -11.38 4.65 0.16
N LEU A 124 -10.74 5.38 1.08
CA LEU A 124 -10.14 6.68 0.77
C LEU A 124 -8.97 6.54 -0.20
N LEU A 125 -8.13 5.52 -0.02
CA LEU A 125 -6.99 5.26 -0.90
C LEU A 125 -7.44 5.02 -2.36
N THR A 126 -8.56 4.35 -2.59
CA THR A 126 -9.08 4.14 -3.95
C THR A 126 -9.47 5.43 -4.65
N LYS A 127 -9.89 6.46 -3.89
CA LYS A 127 -10.14 7.82 -4.42
C LYS A 127 -8.85 8.57 -4.71
N LEU A 128 -7.87 8.49 -3.80
CA LEU A 128 -6.54 9.11 -3.99
C LEU A 128 -5.82 8.49 -5.19
N ARG A 129 -5.95 7.18 -5.40
CA ARG A 129 -5.44 6.48 -6.59
C ARG A 129 -5.93 7.10 -7.88
N ALA A 130 -7.23 7.36 -7.99
CA ALA A 130 -7.79 7.96 -9.20
C ALA A 130 -7.20 9.35 -9.46
N GLY A 131 -7.05 10.18 -8.44
CA GLY A 131 -6.38 11.48 -8.55
C GLY A 131 -4.90 11.36 -8.91
N GLY A 132 -4.17 10.42 -8.31
CA GLY A 132 -2.75 10.18 -8.57
C GLY A 132 -2.48 9.71 -9.99
N LEU A 133 -3.13 8.62 -10.42
CA LEU A 133 -2.88 8.01 -11.72
C LEU A 133 -3.39 8.84 -12.90
N HIS A 134 -4.49 9.60 -12.73
CA HIS A 134 -5.12 10.33 -13.82
C HIS A 134 -4.76 11.82 -13.86
N ALA A 135 -4.42 12.42 -12.74
CA ALA A 135 -4.12 13.84 -12.65
C ALA A 135 -2.67 14.15 -12.25
N GLY A 136 -1.83 13.14 -11.98
CA GLY A 136 -0.45 13.32 -11.54
C GLY A 136 -0.32 14.08 -10.21
N ARG A 137 -1.39 14.08 -9.39
CA ARG A 137 -1.43 14.78 -8.11
C ARG A 137 -1.30 13.78 -6.98
N GLY A 138 -0.11 13.67 -6.41
CA GLY A 138 0.15 12.87 -5.21
C GLY A 138 -0.12 13.66 -3.93
N PRO A 139 -0.48 12.97 -2.84
CA PRO A 139 -0.45 13.56 -1.51
C PRO A 139 0.99 13.80 -1.04
N SER A 140 1.15 14.41 0.14
CA SER A 140 2.46 14.54 0.76
C SER A 140 3.10 13.17 1.02
N MET A 141 4.42 13.14 1.23
CA MET A 141 5.16 11.92 1.53
C MET A 141 4.60 11.17 2.73
N ASP A 142 4.28 11.87 3.81
CA ASP A 142 3.76 11.25 5.04
C ASP A 142 2.42 10.57 4.81
N VAL A 143 1.54 11.21 4.08
CA VAL A 143 0.24 10.62 3.70
C VAL A 143 0.46 9.42 2.79
N SER A 144 1.44 9.48 1.90
CA SER A 144 1.77 8.36 0.99
C SER A 144 2.32 7.17 1.78
N ILE A 145 3.23 7.40 2.71
CA ILE A 145 3.77 6.36 3.61
C ILE A 145 2.65 5.76 4.47
N ALA A 146 1.81 6.59 5.07
CA ALA A 146 0.69 6.11 5.88
C ALA A 146 -0.27 5.22 5.05
N CYS A 147 -0.62 5.64 3.83
CA CYS A 147 -1.47 4.85 2.94
C CYS A 147 -0.82 3.52 2.54
N VAL A 148 0.48 3.51 2.21
CA VAL A 148 1.22 2.28 1.88
C VAL A 148 1.25 1.35 3.09
N ASN A 149 1.53 1.87 4.29
CA ASN A 149 1.54 1.10 5.52
C ASN A 149 0.15 0.53 5.87
N ASP A 150 -0.93 1.26 5.63
CA ASP A 150 -2.30 0.75 5.80
C ASP A 150 -2.58 -0.45 4.88
N VAL A 151 -2.08 -0.42 3.63
CA VAL A 151 -2.21 -1.57 2.72
C VAL A 151 -1.37 -2.75 3.19
N ILE A 152 -0.12 -2.52 3.60
CA ILE A 152 0.74 -3.57 4.18
C ILE A 152 0.04 -4.21 5.39
N ALA A 153 -0.49 -3.40 6.30
CA ALA A 153 -1.19 -3.87 7.48
C ALA A 153 -2.46 -4.68 7.13
N PHE A 154 -3.21 -4.26 6.10
CA PHE A 154 -4.38 -4.99 5.63
C PHE A 154 -4.00 -6.36 5.03
N ILE A 155 -2.98 -6.42 4.15
CA ILE A 155 -2.50 -7.69 3.59
C ILE A 155 -1.93 -8.59 4.69
N SER A 156 -1.18 -8.02 5.64
CA SER A 156 -0.67 -8.75 6.81
C SER A 156 -1.81 -9.33 7.64
N LEU A 157 -2.87 -8.56 7.87
CA LEU A 157 -4.06 -9.01 8.59
C LEU A 157 -4.79 -10.16 7.87
N LEU A 158 -4.89 -10.13 6.53
CA LEU A 158 -5.37 -11.27 5.76
C LEU A 158 -4.47 -12.51 5.97
N GLY A 159 -3.17 -12.30 6.01
CA GLY A 159 -2.16 -13.34 6.19
C GLY A 159 -2.06 -13.92 7.60
N THR A 160 -2.79 -13.40 8.60
CA THR A 160 -2.88 -14.07 9.91
C THR A 160 -3.63 -15.40 9.79
N SER A 161 -4.48 -15.56 8.79
CA SER A 161 -5.06 -16.86 8.47
C SER A 161 -3.99 -17.83 7.99
N SER A 162 -3.94 -19.02 8.57
CA SER A 162 -3.00 -20.09 8.18
C SER A 162 -3.14 -20.52 6.71
N ARG A 163 -4.25 -20.20 6.06
CA ARG A 163 -4.49 -20.50 4.65
C ARG A 163 -3.83 -19.50 3.70
N ILE A 164 -3.64 -18.27 4.15
CA ILE A 164 -3.09 -17.18 3.32
C ILE A 164 -1.61 -16.95 3.64
N LYS A 165 -1.20 -17.25 4.86
CA LYS A 165 0.13 -16.93 5.40
C LYS A 165 1.30 -17.22 4.45
N SER A 166 1.35 -18.40 3.86
CA SER A 166 2.45 -18.81 2.97
C SER A 166 2.52 -18.03 1.64
N TYR A 167 1.47 -17.32 1.27
CA TYR A 167 1.42 -16.52 0.03
C TYR A 167 1.81 -15.07 0.23
N ILE A 168 2.08 -14.65 1.47
CA ILE A 168 2.50 -13.29 1.81
C ILE A 168 3.87 -13.24 2.50
N ASP A 169 4.65 -14.30 2.43
CA ASP A 169 5.97 -14.38 3.11
C ASP A 169 6.94 -13.30 2.65
N THR A 170 6.78 -12.78 1.43
CA THR A 170 7.58 -11.69 0.85
C THR A 170 6.94 -10.31 1.04
N LEU A 171 5.90 -10.19 1.87
CA LEU A 171 5.28 -8.89 2.15
C LEU A 171 6.31 -7.94 2.78
N PRO A 172 6.48 -6.72 2.24
CA PRO A 172 7.41 -5.76 2.80
C PRO A 172 7.03 -5.36 4.22
N LYS A 173 8.02 -5.00 5.02
CA LYS A 173 7.78 -4.42 6.34
C LYS A 173 7.18 -3.03 6.20
N PRO A 174 6.37 -2.58 7.16
CA PRO A 174 5.90 -1.20 7.20
C PRO A 174 7.08 -0.23 7.21
N ILE A 175 6.94 0.86 6.46
CA ILE A 175 7.94 1.92 6.42
C ILE A 175 7.89 2.64 7.76
N THR A 176 9.01 2.68 8.45
CA THR A 176 9.13 3.39 9.73
C THR A 176 9.56 4.82 9.45
N ILE A 177 8.71 5.77 9.81
CA ILE A 177 9.10 7.18 9.85
C ILE A 177 9.89 7.35 11.15
N THR A 178 11.21 7.53 11.03
CA THR A 178 12.12 7.61 12.18
C THR A 178 11.97 8.90 12.98
N LYS A 179 11.31 9.92 12.43
CA LYS A 179 11.00 11.19 13.10
C LYS A 179 9.55 11.58 12.82
N SER A 180 8.85 12.18 13.79
CA SER A 180 7.56 12.81 13.52
C SER A 180 7.76 13.98 12.56
N TYR A 181 6.80 14.22 11.70
CA TYR A 181 6.84 15.34 10.73
C TYR A 181 7.12 16.68 11.43
N ASP A 182 6.49 16.92 12.57
CA ASP A 182 6.67 18.14 13.35
C ASP A 182 8.12 18.33 13.80
N LEU A 183 8.80 17.25 14.27
CA LEU A 183 10.22 17.32 14.64
C LEU A 183 11.13 17.57 13.43
N ILE A 184 10.78 17.02 12.26
CA ILE A 184 11.53 17.25 11.02
C ILE A 184 11.38 18.71 10.59
N VAL A 185 10.17 19.26 10.66
CA VAL A 185 9.88 20.66 10.30
C VAL A 185 10.58 21.61 11.26
N ASP A 186 10.53 21.34 12.57
CA ASP A 186 11.19 22.17 13.58
C ASP A 186 12.72 22.16 13.41
N GLU A 187 13.32 20.98 13.18
CA GLU A 187 14.76 20.87 12.87
C GLU A 187 15.12 21.63 11.60
N LEU A 188 14.26 21.57 10.58
CA LEU A 188 14.44 22.29 9.32
C LEU A 188 14.42 23.80 9.53
N ILE A 189 13.40 24.30 10.23
CA ILE A 189 13.25 25.72 10.54
C ILE A 189 14.48 26.21 11.29
N GLN A 190 14.97 25.46 12.29
CA GLN A 190 16.17 25.80 13.04
C GLN A 190 17.42 25.81 12.15
N LYS A 191 17.62 24.80 11.29
CA LYS A 191 18.76 24.73 10.38
C LYS A 191 18.77 25.88 9.36
N VAL A 192 17.59 26.18 8.78
CA VAL A 192 17.44 27.30 7.83
C VAL A 192 17.67 28.65 8.52
N ALA A 193 17.20 28.83 9.75
CA ALA A 193 17.43 30.04 10.54
C ALA A 193 18.90 30.23 10.90
N GLN A 194 19.66 29.16 11.11
CA GLN A 194 21.08 29.16 11.43
C GLN A 194 21.98 29.27 10.19
N SER A 195 21.43 29.06 8.99
CA SER A 195 22.20 29.06 7.75
C SER A 195 22.51 30.48 7.28
N ASN A 196 23.79 30.76 7.03
CA ASN A 196 24.29 32.09 6.65
C ASN A 196 24.27 32.34 5.14
N THR A 197 24.22 31.27 4.34
CA THR A 197 24.22 31.36 2.86
C THR A 197 23.02 30.66 2.24
N THR A 198 22.70 31.09 1.01
CA THR A 198 21.62 30.43 0.25
C THR A 198 21.93 28.95 -0.04
N LEU A 199 23.22 28.63 -0.26
CA LEU A 199 23.66 27.26 -0.52
C LEU A 199 23.48 26.36 0.71
N GLU A 200 23.80 26.86 1.90
CA GLU A 200 23.58 26.14 3.16
C GLU A 200 22.09 25.91 3.43
N LYS A 201 21.22 26.91 3.11
CA LYS A 201 19.78 26.77 3.21
C LYS A 201 19.24 25.67 2.30
N VAL A 202 19.69 25.63 1.05
CA VAL A 202 19.31 24.58 0.09
C VAL A 202 19.83 23.21 0.54
N SER A 203 21.08 23.13 1.02
CA SER A 203 21.65 21.88 1.55
C SER A 203 20.91 21.38 2.80
N SER A 204 20.49 22.30 3.67
CA SER A 204 19.70 21.95 4.86
C SER A 204 18.31 21.45 4.50
N LEU A 205 17.68 22.03 3.48
CA LEU A 205 16.43 21.52 2.91
C LEU A 205 16.61 20.12 2.33
N ALA A 206 17.65 19.91 1.52
CA ALA A 206 17.98 18.62 0.94
C ALA A 206 18.19 17.53 2.01
N SER A 207 18.87 17.84 3.12
CA SER A 207 19.15 16.87 4.19
C SER A 207 17.90 16.39 4.94
N VAL A 208 16.82 17.14 4.91
CA VAL A 208 15.54 16.76 5.56
C VAL A 208 14.71 15.85 4.66
N TYR A 209 14.77 16.07 3.35
CA TYR A 209 14.09 15.19 2.38
C TYR A 209 14.83 13.86 2.15
N LEU A 210 16.10 13.76 2.57
CA LEU A 210 16.95 12.58 2.42
C LEU A 210 16.94 11.65 3.64
N VAL A 211 16.03 11.76 4.59
CA VAL A 211 15.81 10.70 5.59
C VAL A 211 15.06 9.54 4.92
N ILE A 212 15.67 9.00 3.88
CA ILE A 212 15.36 7.70 3.32
C ILE A 212 15.85 6.68 4.36
N PRO A 213 15.06 5.64 4.69
CA PRO A 213 15.61 4.52 5.43
C PRO A 213 16.89 4.06 4.72
N GLU A 214 17.97 3.87 5.46
CA GLU A 214 19.22 3.33 4.93
C GLU A 214 18.87 2.14 4.04
N LEU A 215 19.06 2.31 2.74
CA LEU A 215 19.04 1.19 1.83
C LEU A 215 20.16 0.26 2.31
N PRO A 216 19.95 -1.07 2.31
CA PRO A 216 21.03 -1.99 2.57
C PRO A 216 22.20 -1.62 1.64
N ASP A 217 23.42 -1.64 2.18
CA ASP A 217 24.68 -1.23 1.52
C ASP A 217 25.00 -1.99 0.21
N ASP A 218 24.18 -2.92 -0.18
CA ASP A 218 24.27 -3.63 -1.45
C ASP A 218 23.62 -2.79 -2.55
N GLU A 219 24.39 -1.93 -3.20
CA GLU A 219 23.99 -1.34 -4.48
C GLU A 219 23.66 -2.49 -5.46
N PRO A 220 22.43 -2.54 -6.00
CA PRO A 220 22.14 -3.54 -7.01
C PRO A 220 22.97 -3.23 -8.25
N GLU A 221 23.83 -4.16 -8.66
CA GLU A 221 24.77 -4.09 -9.80
C GLU A 221 24.10 -3.85 -11.19
N TRP A 222 22.81 -3.59 -11.23
CA TRP A 222 22.04 -3.51 -12.48
C TRP A 222 21.63 -2.10 -12.93
N PHE A 223 22.12 -1.04 -12.31
CA PHE A 223 21.98 0.30 -12.87
C PHE A 223 23.03 0.52 -13.95
N PRO A 224 22.68 0.51 -15.25
CA PRO A 224 23.61 0.97 -16.27
C PRO A 224 23.89 2.45 -16.01
N ALA A 225 25.18 2.79 -15.89
CA ALA A 225 25.61 4.17 -15.92
C ALA A 225 25.09 4.78 -17.22
N PHE A 226 24.21 5.76 -17.15
CA PHE A 226 23.88 6.59 -18.29
C PHE A 226 25.06 7.54 -18.53
N GLU A 227 25.86 7.25 -19.57
CA GLU A 227 26.77 8.20 -20.17
C GLU A 227 26.02 9.29 -20.94
#